data_b6dc21c4196ad3c1dc96ff7430ca5566
#
_entry.id   b6dc21c4196ad3c1dc96ff7430ca5566
#
_cell.length_a   1.000
_cell.length_b   1.000
_cell.length_c   1.000
_cell.angle_alpha   90.00
_cell.angle_beta   90.00
_cell.angle_gamma   90.00
#
_symmetry.space_group_name_H-M   'P 1'
#
loop_
_entity.id
_entity.type
_entity.pdbx_description
1 polymer ?
#
loop_
_entity_poly.entity_id
_entity_poly.type
_entity_poly.pdbx_seq_one_letter_code
_entity_poly.pdbx_strand_id
1 'polypeptide(L)'
;SDVYKRQGVTRSESTRTGIQPFDAALKEISAVSVERVIPVVEQHEADARASGLHRWYRVRFNDQVSLDEAARKLAAVEDVEVVQYDGYVARNFTEMSAVPYNNVWSSDRDQINTRSGETPKFNDPMLNKQWHYKNTGDETLVSPIKEGCDINVEPAWEFCTGDPSIIVAVMDEGVMYKHEDLAANMWVNQAELNGQKGVDDDGNGYVDDVYGYNFAKDQGDITWTDPKDSGHGTHVAGTISAVNNNGIGVCGIAGGSGNNDGVKIMSIQIFAGRYQSTISRNVDAIYYATSMGASILQCSWGLMSGAINSDEQYLDERSIEANAFAHFINTKRPGSPLNGGIIIFAAGNEAGACGYPAAYPSVVCVTSLSTDFTPSVFTNYGMPADIAAPGGDLYYHKNHSDAGQVLSTALKLDGMYAYMSGTSMSC
;
A
#
# COMPACT_ATOMS: atom_id res chain seq x y z
N SER A 1 8.44 -23.00 22.42
CA SER A 1 8.58 -24.45 22.12
C SER A 1 7.84 -24.75 20.85
N ASP A 2 8.53 -25.35 19.88
CA ASP A 2 8.05 -25.60 18.52
C ASP A 2 7.00 -26.71 18.50
N VAL A 3 5.74 -26.37 18.44
CA VAL A 3 4.65 -27.35 18.40
C VAL A 3 4.23 -27.72 16.98
N TYR A 4 4.74 -27.07 15.95
CA TYR A 4 4.37 -27.37 14.56
C TYR A 4 5.56 -27.72 13.67
N LYS A 5 5.92 -29.02 13.65
CA LYS A 5 6.58 -29.65 12.52
C LYS A 5 5.53 -30.45 11.76
N ARG A 6 4.93 -29.92 10.71
CA ARG A 6 4.31 -30.69 9.64
C ARG A 6 4.54 -30.03 8.30
N GLN A 7 5.11 -30.80 7.40
CA GLN A 7 5.26 -30.52 5.99
C GLN A 7 3.88 -30.35 5.33
N GLY A 8 3.78 -29.36 4.47
CA GLY A 8 2.60 -29.09 3.67
C GLY A 8 1.82 -27.91 4.24
N VAL A 9 1.73 -26.85 3.44
CA VAL A 9 0.95 -25.66 3.70
C VAL A 9 -0.52 -26.03 3.79
N THR A 10 -0.95 -26.38 4.98
CA THR A 10 -2.34 -26.30 5.37
C THR A 10 -2.37 -25.48 6.65
N ARG A 11 -2.98 -24.31 6.59
CA ARG A 11 -3.45 -23.60 7.80
C ARG A 11 -4.38 -24.57 8.53
N SER A 12 -3.81 -25.45 9.35
CA SER A 12 -4.61 -26.47 10.05
C SER A 12 -5.38 -25.74 11.15
N GLU A 13 -6.69 -25.78 11.09
CA GLU A 13 -7.58 -25.42 12.19
C GLU A 13 -7.33 -26.39 13.35
N SER A 14 -6.38 -26.06 14.20
CA SER A 14 -6.08 -26.80 15.41
C SER A 14 -6.42 -25.93 16.62
N THR A 15 -7.10 -26.50 17.58
CA THR A 15 -7.35 -25.89 18.90
C THR A 15 -6.40 -26.41 19.98
N ARG A 16 -5.32 -27.12 19.57
CA ARG A 16 -4.33 -27.66 20.49
C ARG A 16 -2.93 -27.23 20.09
N THR A 17 -2.27 -26.52 20.99
CA THR A 17 -0.90 -26.03 20.83
C THR A 17 0.13 -26.95 21.50
N GLY A 18 -0.30 -27.82 22.42
CA GLY A 18 0.55 -28.66 23.26
C GLY A 18 1.04 -27.95 24.54
N ILE A 19 0.71 -26.67 24.71
CA ILE A 19 0.94 -25.89 25.92
C ILE A 19 -0.30 -26.05 26.79
N GLN A 20 -0.22 -26.92 27.82
CA GLN A 20 -1.40 -27.30 28.59
C GLN A 20 -2.21 -26.14 29.18
N PRO A 21 -1.60 -25.12 29.84
CA PRO A 21 -2.37 -23.97 30.36
C PRO A 21 -3.09 -23.20 29.25
N PHE A 22 -2.43 -23.01 28.10
CA PHE A 22 -3.02 -22.31 26.97
C PHE A 22 -4.15 -23.12 26.33
N ASP A 23 -3.96 -24.42 26.12
CA ASP A 23 -4.99 -25.32 25.60
C ASP A 23 -6.22 -25.39 26.52
N ALA A 24 -6.05 -25.28 27.83
CA ALA A 24 -7.15 -25.17 28.78
C ALA A 24 -7.91 -23.86 28.62
N ALA A 25 -7.22 -22.72 28.51
CA ALA A 25 -7.86 -21.41 28.27
C ALA A 25 -8.60 -21.37 26.92
N LEU A 26 -8.03 -21.96 25.87
CA LEU A 26 -8.68 -22.08 24.56
C LEU A 26 -10.00 -22.87 24.64
N LYS A 27 -10.03 -23.93 25.43
CA LYS A 27 -11.24 -24.71 25.67
C LYS A 27 -12.30 -23.90 26.44
N GLU A 28 -11.89 -23.13 27.43
CA GLU A 28 -12.79 -22.28 28.23
C GLU A 28 -13.45 -21.16 27.42
N ILE A 29 -12.77 -20.63 26.40
CA ILE A 29 -13.32 -19.63 25.50
C ILE A 29 -14.02 -20.25 24.29
N SER A 30 -14.13 -21.58 24.23
CA SER A 30 -14.70 -22.28 23.09
C SER A 30 -14.02 -21.93 21.77
N ALA A 31 -12.68 -21.92 21.77
CA ALA A 31 -11.88 -21.63 20.59
C ALA A 31 -12.22 -22.57 19.45
N VAL A 32 -12.37 -22.03 18.25
CA VAL A 32 -12.65 -22.75 17.00
C VAL A 32 -11.36 -23.02 16.25
N SER A 33 -10.43 -22.07 16.22
CA SER A 33 -9.11 -22.23 15.60
C SER A 33 -8.04 -21.41 16.32
N VAL A 34 -6.80 -21.89 16.21
CA VAL A 34 -5.59 -21.20 16.60
C VAL A 34 -4.57 -21.37 15.47
N GLU A 35 -4.12 -20.28 14.89
CA GLU A 35 -3.17 -20.29 13.79
C GLU A 35 -2.09 -19.24 14.00
N ARG A 36 -0.88 -19.49 13.54
CA ARG A 36 0.16 -18.42 13.49
C ARG A 36 -0.31 -17.32 12.55
N VAL A 37 0.03 -16.07 12.91
CA VAL A 37 -0.28 -14.90 12.09
C VAL A 37 0.45 -14.97 10.76
N ILE A 38 1.73 -15.34 10.78
CA ILE A 38 2.56 -15.56 9.57
C ILE A 38 2.72 -17.05 9.29
N PRO A 39 2.83 -17.48 8.00
CA PRO A 39 2.99 -18.88 7.66
C PRO A 39 4.31 -19.46 8.20
N VAL A 40 4.34 -20.78 8.38
CA VAL A 40 5.56 -21.52 8.73
C VAL A 40 6.24 -21.93 7.44
N VAL A 41 7.24 -21.17 7.02
CA VAL A 41 8.01 -21.41 5.81
C VAL A 41 9.47 -21.62 6.19
N GLU A 42 10.06 -22.79 5.84
CA GLU A 42 11.39 -23.18 6.29
C GLU A 42 12.48 -22.15 5.92
N GLN A 43 12.42 -21.64 4.69
CA GLN A 43 13.40 -20.67 4.18
C GLN A 43 13.34 -19.30 4.90
N HIS A 44 12.20 -18.94 5.51
CA HIS A 44 11.98 -17.65 6.19
C HIS A 44 11.80 -17.79 7.71
N GLU A 45 11.83 -19.00 8.26
CA GLU A 45 11.56 -19.25 9.68
C GLU A 45 12.64 -18.60 10.60
N ALA A 46 13.88 -18.52 10.13
CA ALA A 46 14.95 -17.86 10.88
C ALA A 46 14.66 -16.35 11.06
N ASP A 47 14.18 -15.67 10.03
CA ASP A 47 13.84 -14.25 10.07
C ASP A 47 12.58 -14.01 10.91
N ALA A 48 11.57 -14.89 10.80
CA ALA A 48 10.39 -14.88 11.64
C ALA A 48 10.73 -15.01 13.13
N ARG A 49 11.72 -15.83 13.45
CA ARG A 49 12.22 -16.00 14.83
C ARG A 49 13.02 -14.81 15.31
N ALA A 50 13.88 -14.26 14.47
CA ALA A 50 14.67 -13.08 14.80
C ALA A 50 13.80 -11.84 15.09
N SER A 51 12.70 -11.66 14.34
CA SER A 51 11.73 -10.58 14.53
C SER A 51 10.73 -10.82 15.67
N GLY A 52 10.62 -12.05 16.17
CA GLY A 52 9.61 -12.42 17.18
C GLY A 52 8.21 -12.66 16.60
N LEU A 53 7.98 -12.42 15.30
CA LEU A 53 6.67 -12.59 14.65
C LEU A 53 6.17 -14.04 14.70
N HIS A 54 7.07 -15.01 14.79
CA HIS A 54 6.73 -16.44 14.95
C HIS A 54 5.93 -16.76 16.22
N ARG A 55 5.90 -15.86 17.22
CA ARG A 55 5.19 -16.04 18.49
C ARG A 55 3.75 -15.55 18.47
N TRP A 56 3.32 -14.90 17.40
CA TRP A 56 1.98 -14.36 17.29
C TRP A 56 1.00 -15.36 16.69
N TYR A 57 -0.15 -15.51 17.37
CA TYR A 57 -1.20 -16.44 17.00
C TYR A 57 -2.54 -15.73 16.94
N ARG A 58 -3.32 -16.03 15.90
CA ARG A 58 -4.72 -15.63 15.80
C ARG A 58 -5.59 -16.72 16.43
N VAL A 59 -6.43 -16.32 17.39
CA VAL A 59 -7.39 -17.19 18.05
C VAL A 59 -8.79 -16.79 17.61
N ARG A 60 -9.54 -17.75 17.05
CA ARG A 60 -10.96 -17.57 16.74
C ARG A 60 -11.78 -18.38 17.73
N PHE A 61 -12.88 -17.80 18.21
CA PHE A 61 -13.81 -18.45 19.14
C PHE A 61 -15.24 -18.08 18.78
N ASN A 62 -16.22 -18.80 19.35
CA ASN A 62 -17.64 -18.58 19.06
C ASN A 62 -18.22 -17.42 19.89
N ASP A 63 -19.41 -16.93 19.50
CA ASP A 63 -20.08 -15.78 20.11
C ASP A 63 -20.66 -16.04 21.53
N GLN A 64 -20.39 -17.20 22.14
CA GLN A 64 -20.85 -17.54 23.48
C GLN A 64 -20.04 -16.86 24.58
N VAL A 65 -18.84 -16.41 24.25
CA VAL A 65 -17.91 -15.70 25.13
C VAL A 65 -17.69 -14.31 24.58
N SER A 66 -17.77 -13.28 25.43
CA SER A 66 -17.47 -11.92 24.99
C SER A 66 -15.97 -11.76 24.66
N LEU A 67 -15.66 -10.80 23.78
CA LEU A 67 -14.28 -10.51 23.38
C LEU A 67 -13.41 -10.17 24.60
N ASP A 68 -13.92 -9.34 25.53
CA ASP A 68 -13.20 -8.94 26.74
C ASP A 68 -13.00 -10.12 27.71
N GLU A 69 -13.95 -11.03 27.79
CA GLU A 69 -13.80 -12.23 28.63
C GLU A 69 -12.75 -13.18 28.04
N ALA A 70 -12.78 -13.39 26.73
CA ALA A 70 -11.78 -14.20 26.04
C ALA A 70 -10.38 -13.61 26.21
N ALA A 71 -10.22 -12.30 26.02
CA ALA A 71 -8.97 -11.59 26.21
C ALA A 71 -8.43 -11.75 27.64
N ARG A 72 -9.30 -11.56 28.67
CA ARG A 72 -8.89 -11.74 30.08
C ARG A 72 -8.45 -13.18 30.41
N LYS A 73 -9.14 -14.19 29.85
CA LYS A 73 -8.80 -15.59 30.07
C LYS A 73 -7.47 -15.95 29.43
N LEU A 74 -7.22 -15.47 28.20
CA LEU A 74 -5.96 -15.70 27.50
C LEU A 74 -4.81 -14.95 28.19
N ALA A 75 -5.00 -13.70 28.59
CA ALA A 75 -3.98 -12.90 29.30
C ALA A 75 -3.63 -13.43 30.71
N ALA A 76 -4.48 -14.27 31.31
CA ALA A 76 -4.19 -14.91 32.58
C ALA A 76 -3.27 -16.13 32.47
N VAL A 77 -2.92 -16.57 31.26
CA VAL A 77 -2.00 -17.68 31.02
C VAL A 77 -0.56 -17.16 31.10
N GLU A 78 0.27 -17.75 31.97
CA GLU A 78 1.66 -17.31 32.23
C GLU A 78 2.52 -17.24 30.95
N ASP A 79 2.29 -18.14 29.99
CA ASP A 79 3.01 -18.20 28.72
C ASP A 79 2.52 -17.17 27.68
N VAL A 80 1.48 -16.40 27.98
CA VAL A 80 0.91 -15.34 27.09
C VAL A 80 1.44 -13.99 27.56
N GLU A 81 2.28 -13.39 26.71
CA GLU A 81 2.92 -12.10 26.99
C GLU A 81 1.98 -10.92 26.75
N VAL A 82 1.18 -10.99 25.66
CA VAL A 82 0.28 -9.92 25.27
C VAL A 82 -0.96 -10.51 24.55
N VAL A 83 -2.11 -9.87 24.71
CA VAL A 83 -3.34 -10.15 23.94
C VAL A 83 -3.80 -8.86 23.29
N GLN A 84 -4.01 -8.90 21.97
CA GLN A 84 -4.50 -7.76 21.19
C GLN A 84 -5.77 -8.16 20.42
N TYR A 85 -6.64 -7.17 20.20
CA TYR A 85 -7.82 -7.36 19.36
C TYR A 85 -7.44 -7.33 17.88
N ASP A 86 -7.93 -8.30 17.10
CA ASP A 86 -7.71 -8.36 15.66
C ASP A 86 -8.81 -7.60 14.91
N GLY A 87 -8.76 -6.27 15.01
CA GLY A 87 -9.71 -5.37 14.36
C GLY A 87 -9.55 -5.31 12.85
N TYR A 88 -10.62 -4.93 12.15
CA TYR A 88 -10.54 -4.64 10.72
C TYR A 88 -9.80 -3.33 10.47
N VAL A 89 -9.05 -3.30 9.38
CA VAL A 89 -8.41 -2.08 8.89
C VAL A 89 -9.40 -1.37 7.97
N ALA A 90 -9.78 -0.15 8.33
CA ALA A 90 -10.73 0.62 7.54
C ALA A 90 -10.05 1.28 6.34
N ARG A 91 -10.78 1.38 5.23
CA ARG A 91 -10.46 2.31 4.16
C ARG A 91 -10.63 3.73 4.72
N ASN A 92 -9.57 4.50 4.75
CA ASN A 92 -9.62 5.88 5.22
C ASN A 92 -9.38 6.89 4.09
N PHE A 93 -9.60 6.49 2.86
CA PHE A 93 -9.74 7.45 1.80
C PHE A 93 -11.23 7.79 1.68
N THR A 94 -11.57 9.05 1.91
CA THR A 94 -12.86 9.62 1.52
C THR A 94 -13.10 9.22 0.07
N GLU A 95 -14.30 8.76 -0.25
CA GLU A 95 -14.72 8.42 -1.62
C GLU A 95 -14.61 9.66 -2.55
N MET A 96 -13.39 10.05 -2.86
CA MET A 96 -13.14 10.96 -3.97
C MET A 96 -13.14 10.10 -5.20
N SER A 97 -14.29 10.08 -5.87
CA SER A 97 -14.49 9.34 -7.10
C SER A 97 -13.42 9.73 -8.12
N ALA A 98 -12.82 8.75 -8.76
CA ALA A 98 -11.97 8.99 -9.91
C ALA A 98 -12.73 9.81 -10.96
N VAL A 99 -12.15 10.91 -11.43
CA VAL A 99 -12.72 11.68 -12.54
C VAL A 99 -12.04 11.24 -13.82
N PRO A 100 -12.76 10.51 -14.72
CA PRO A 100 -12.17 10.00 -15.94
C PRO A 100 -11.57 11.11 -16.79
N TYR A 101 -10.35 10.94 -17.25
CA TYR A 101 -9.62 11.90 -18.06
C TYR A 101 -10.41 12.29 -19.33
N ASN A 102 -11.09 11.32 -19.98
CA ASN A 102 -11.86 11.55 -21.20
C ASN A 102 -13.06 12.48 -21.05
N ASN A 103 -13.56 12.70 -19.85
CA ASN A 103 -14.72 13.57 -19.61
C ASN A 103 -14.34 15.05 -19.54
N VAL A 104 -13.07 15.35 -19.29
CA VAL A 104 -12.58 16.71 -19.04
C VAL A 104 -12.08 17.40 -20.32
N TRP A 105 -11.64 16.62 -21.35
CA TRP A 105 -10.86 17.18 -22.47
C TRP A 105 -11.23 16.59 -23.84
N SER A 106 -12.51 16.59 -24.21
CA SER A 106 -12.96 16.03 -25.50
C SER A 106 -12.61 16.87 -26.74
N SER A 107 -12.05 18.07 -26.60
CA SER A 107 -11.89 19.01 -27.73
C SER A 107 -10.46 19.28 -28.19
N ASP A 108 -9.41 18.93 -27.44
CA ASP A 108 -8.04 19.37 -27.77
C ASP A 108 -6.99 18.24 -27.77
N ARG A 109 -7.35 17.07 -28.30
CA ARG A 109 -6.41 15.92 -28.35
C ARG A 109 -5.15 16.12 -29.21
N ASP A 110 -5.09 17.18 -30.02
CA ASP A 110 -4.08 17.30 -31.07
C ASP A 110 -3.04 18.42 -30.85
N GLN A 111 -3.02 19.08 -29.70
CA GLN A 111 -1.98 20.06 -29.41
C GLN A 111 -1.19 19.66 -28.17
N ILE A 112 -0.07 18.95 -28.41
CA ILE A 112 1.04 18.96 -27.46
C ILE A 112 1.54 20.41 -27.44
N ASN A 113 0.97 21.23 -26.54
CA ASN A 113 1.44 22.60 -26.34
C ASN A 113 2.75 22.53 -25.57
N THR A 114 3.85 22.41 -26.29
CA THR A 114 5.18 22.75 -25.79
C THR A 114 5.27 24.26 -25.60
N ARG A 115 4.60 24.79 -24.55
CA ARG A 115 4.61 26.23 -24.27
C ARG A 115 5.98 26.78 -23.88
N SER A 116 6.92 25.91 -23.51
CA SER A 116 8.31 26.31 -23.19
C SER A 116 9.30 26.17 -24.34
N GLY A 117 8.89 25.56 -25.47
CA GLY A 117 9.83 25.24 -26.56
C GLY A 117 10.83 24.12 -26.21
N GLU A 118 10.71 23.51 -25.05
CA GLU A 118 11.51 22.38 -24.61
C GLU A 118 10.82 21.07 -25.05
N THR A 119 11.62 20.13 -25.53
CA THR A 119 11.13 18.78 -25.84
C THR A 119 10.86 18.04 -24.53
N PRO A 120 9.68 17.46 -24.32
CA PRO A 120 9.42 16.65 -23.13
C PRO A 120 10.45 15.53 -22.97
N LYS A 121 10.81 15.19 -21.73
CA LYS A 121 11.77 14.12 -21.44
C LYS A 121 11.32 12.77 -22.02
N PHE A 122 10.04 12.49 -21.96
CA PHE A 122 9.40 11.26 -22.44
C PHE A 122 8.28 11.56 -23.44
N ASN A 123 7.89 10.56 -24.24
CA ASN A 123 6.90 10.69 -25.31
C ASN A 123 5.46 10.37 -24.88
N ASP A 124 5.23 10.22 -23.59
CA ASP A 124 3.91 9.89 -23.02
C ASP A 124 2.94 11.06 -23.18
N PRO A 125 1.79 10.85 -23.82
CA PRO A 125 0.96 11.95 -24.32
C PRO A 125 0.28 12.77 -23.22
N MET A 126 0.20 12.26 -21.98
CA MET A 126 -0.43 12.93 -20.85
C MET A 126 0.59 13.55 -19.87
N LEU A 127 1.89 13.42 -20.11
CA LEU A 127 2.94 13.96 -19.22
C LEU A 127 2.75 15.47 -18.94
N ASN A 128 2.37 16.23 -19.96
CA ASN A 128 2.13 17.68 -19.81
C ASN A 128 0.88 18.04 -18.99
N LYS A 129 0.09 17.06 -18.57
CA LYS A 129 -1.07 17.22 -17.66
C LYS A 129 -0.74 16.83 -16.22
N GLN A 130 0.44 16.25 -16.01
CA GLN A 130 0.93 15.85 -14.70
C GLN A 130 1.70 17.01 -14.05
N TRP A 131 0.96 18.06 -13.64
CA TRP A 131 1.51 19.28 -13.04
C TRP A 131 2.38 19.00 -11.81
N HIS A 132 2.10 17.93 -11.11
CA HIS A 132 2.84 17.49 -9.92
C HIS A 132 4.29 17.09 -10.24
N TYR A 133 4.62 16.84 -11.51
CA TYR A 133 5.99 16.59 -11.98
C TYR A 133 6.70 17.87 -12.40
N LYS A 134 5.99 18.74 -13.11
CA LYS A 134 6.48 20.07 -13.53
C LYS A 134 5.32 21.06 -13.62
N ASN A 135 5.30 21.98 -12.70
CA ASN A 135 4.30 23.04 -12.62
C ASN A 135 4.83 24.32 -13.24
N THR A 136 4.31 24.70 -14.38
CA THR A 136 4.71 25.89 -15.14
C THR A 136 3.90 27.15 -14.79
N GLY A 137 2.99 27.07 -13.83
CA GLY A 137 2.10 28.18 -13.46
C GLY A 137 1.02 28.46 -14.50
N ASP A 138 0.59 27.48 -15.28
CA ASP A 138 -0.44 27.66 -16.34
C ASP A 138 -1.84 27.77 -15.75
N GLU A 139 -2.29 28.99 -15.49
CA GLU A 139 -3.63 29.29 -14.96
C GLU A 139 -4.77 28.85 -15.89
N THR A 140 -4.49 28.44 -17.13
CA THR A 140 -5.51 27.88 -18.01
C THR A 140 -5.87 26.44 -17.69
N LEU A 141 -4.98 25.71 -16.98
CA LEU A 141 -5.25 24.37 -16.49
C LEU A 141 -6.10 24.41 -15.23
N VAL A 142 -5.66 25.22 -14.25
CA VAL A 142 -6.32 25.36 -12.94
C VAL A 142 -5.90 26.68 -12.30
N SER A 143 -6.76 27.28 -11.50
CA SER A 143 -6.45 28.51 -10.75
C SER A 143 -7.01 28.39 -9.33
N PRO A 144 -6.20 28.63 -8.27
CA PRO A 144 -4.82 29.10 -8.32
C PRO A 144 -3.81 27.99 -8.69
N ILE A 145 -2.75 28.37 -9.36
CA ILE A 145 -1.58 27.53 -9.63
C ILE A 145 -0.33 28.39 -9.53
N LYS A 146 0.78 27.83 -9.07
CA LYS A 146 2.01 28.58 -8.89
C LYS A 146 3.21 27.80 -9.40
N GLU A 147 3.97 28.41 -10.29
CA GLU A 147 5.17 27.82 -10.88
C GLU A 147 6.09 27.25 -9.81
N GLY A 148 6.60 26.03 -10.05
CA GLY A 148 7.53 25.32 -9.18
C GLY A 148 6.86 24.63 -7.98
N CYS A 149 5.53 24.70 -7.84
CA CYS A 149 4.81 23.88 -6.87
C CYS A 149 4.64 22.46 -7.42
N ASP A 150 5.72 21.68 -7.40
CA ASP A 150 5.84 20.34 -7.93
C ASP A 150 6.98 19.58 -7.23
N ILE A 151 7.25 18.35 -7.64
CA ILE A 151 8.37 17.56 -7.11
C ILE A 151 9.68 17.78 -7.87
N ASN A 152 9.67 18.61 -8.93
CA ASN A 152 10.83 18.90 -9.77
C ASN A 152 11.57 17.62 -10.24
N VAL A 153 10.83 16.65 -10.75
CA VAL A 153 11.35 15.32 -11.05
C VAL A 153 12.25 15.29 -12.31
N GLU A 154 12.04 16.21 -13.27
CA GLU A 154 12.79 16.18 -14.54
C GLU A 154 14.31 16.20 -14.35
N PRO A 155 14.92 17.02 -13.48
CA PRO A 155 16.34 16.95 -13.19
C PRO A 155 16.77 15.61 -12.58
N ALA A 156 15.90 14.97 -11.76
CA ALA A 156 16.20 13.66 -11.20
C ALA A 156 16.25 12.57 -12.29
N TRP A 157 15.39 12.67 -13.29
CA TRP A 157 15.37 11.74 -14.43
C TRP A 157 16.64 11.81 -15.30
N GLU A 158 17.45 12.87 -15.19
CA GLU A 158 18.77 12.91 -15.85
C GLU A 158 19.78 11.96 -15.19
N PHE A 159 19.55 11.58 -13.93
CA PHE A 159 20.41 10.68 -13.19
C PHE A 159 19.84 9.26 -13.09
N CYS A 160 18.55 9.13 -12.85
CA CYS A 160 17.87 7.85 -12.65
C CYS A 160 16.38 7.99 -12.96
N THR A 161 15.85 7.08 -13.76
CA THR A 161 14.43 7.01 -14.11
C THR A 161 13.72 5.82 -13.44
N GLY A 162 14.45 5.00 -12.71
CA GLY A 162 14.00 3.79 -12.04
C GLY A 162 15.12 2.75 -11.98
N ASP A 163 14.87 1.67 -11.24
CA ASP A 163 15.74 0.51 -11.16
C ASP A 163 14.88 -0.74 -10.92
N PRO A 164 14.89 -1.76 -11.81
CA PRO A 164 14.05 -2.94 -11.68
C PRO A 164 14.43 -3.84 -10.50
N SER A 165 15.56 -3.61 -9.85
CA SER A 165 15.91 -4.29 -8.59
C SER A 165 15.17 -3.73 -7.38
N ILE A 166 14.53 -2.56 -7.52
CA ILE A 166 13.70 -1.96 -6.50
C ILE A 166 12.26 -2.44 -6.67
N ILE A 167 11.75 -3.11 -5.67
CA ILE A 167 10.35 -3.55 -5.61
C ILE A 167 9.61 -2.64 -4.63
N VAL A 168 8.54 -2.01 -5.11
CA VAL A 168 7.61 -1.22 -4.31
C VAL A 168 6.35 -2.05 -4.08
N ALA A 169 6.12 -2.44 -2.84
CA ALA A 169 4.89 -3.11 -2.44
C ALA A 169 3.79 -2.06 -2.20
N VAL A 170 2.80 -2.03 -3.05
CA VAL A 170 1.61 -1.17 -2.92
C VAL A 170 0.58 -1.91 -2.08
N MET A 171 0.47 -1.51 -0.81
CA MET A 171 -0.44 -2.12 0.16
C MET A 171 -1.76 -1.34 0.20
N ASP A 172 -2.72 -1.75 -0.64
CA ASP A 172 -3.90 -0.96 -0.98
C ASP A 172 -5.08 -1.81 -1.48
N GLU A 173 -5.95 -1.26 -2.31
CA GLU A 173 -6.80 -2.03 -3.23
C GLU A 173 -5.94 -2.78 -4.25
N GLY A 174 -6.57 -3.72 -4.97
CA GLY A 174 -5.86 -4.46 -6.01
C GLY A 174 -5.38 -3.56 -7.15
N VAL A 175 -4.12 -3.69 -7.54
CA VAL A 175 -3.57 -3.04 -8.72
C VAL A 175 -4.04 -3.78 -9.97
N MET A 176 -4.58 -3.05 -10.96
CA MET A 176 -4.93 -3.60 -12.27
C MET A 176 -3.65 -3.95 -13.04
N TYR A 177 -3.02 -5.08 -12.72
CA TYR A 177 -1.74 -5.52 -13.29
C TYR A 177 -1.75 -5.73 -14.81
N LYS A 178 -2.94 -5.74 -15.43
CA LYS A 178 -3.12 -5.79 -16.91
C LYS A 178 -3.26 -4.42 -17.55
N HIS A 179 -3.14 -3.34 -16.78
CA HIS A 179 -3.20 -1.99 -17.30
C HIS A 179 -2.09 -1.76 -18.33
N GLU A 180 -2.43 -1.20 -19.51
CA GLU A 180 -1.50 -1.01 -20.62
C GLU A 180 -0.24 -0.24 -20.25
N ASP A 181 -0.35 0.65 -19.27
CA ASP A 181 0.71 1.54 -18.80
C ASP A 181 1.38 1.08 -17.48
N LEU A 182 1.03 -0.12 -16.97
CA LEU A 182 1.62 -0.69 -15.74
C LEU A 182 2.21 -2.08 -15.96
N ALA A 183 1.67 -2.86 -16.89
CA ALA A 183 1.95 -4.29 -17.00
C ALA A 183 3.44 -4.64 -17.09
N ALA A 184 4.26 -3.83 -17.78
CA ALA A 184 5.70 -4.07 -17.93
C ALA A 184 6.49 -3.78 -16.63
N ASN A 185 5.95 -2.96 -15.75
CA ASN A 185 6.56 -2.60 -14.47
C ASN A 185 5.96 -3.36 -13.27
N MET A 186 5.09 -4.35 -13.53
CA MET A 186 4.65 -5.22 -12.44
C MET A 186 5.78 -6.17 -11.99
N TRP A 187 5.87 -6.38 -10.69
CA TRP A 187 6.62 -7.48 -10.11
C TRP A 187 5.92 -8.80 -10.45
N VAL A 188 6.70 -9.85 -10.70
CA VAL A 188 6.17 -11.16 -11.08
C VAL A 188 6.89 -12.25 -10.33
N ASN A 189 6.14 -13.07 -9.57
CA ASN A 189 6.63 -14.33 -9.05
C ASN A 189 6.74 -15.34 -10.22
N GLN A 190 7.96 -15.59 -10.68
CA GLN A 190 8.21 -16.44 -11.83
C GLN A 190 7.92 -17.92 -11.56
N ALA A 191 8.02 -18.37 -10.31
CA ALA A 191 7.67 -19.75 -9.95
C ALA A 191 6.17 -19.97 -10.13
N GLU A 192 5.36 -19.08 -9.57
CA GLU A 192 3.90 -19.16 -9.66
C GLU A 192 3.39 -18.93 -11.09
N LEU A 193 3.98 -17.97 -11.84
CA LEU A 193 3.60 -17.71 -13.23
C LEU A 193 3.79 -18.93 -14.14
N ASN A 194 4.85 -19.72 -13.92
CA ASN A 194 5.20 -20.90 -14.70
C ASN A 194 4.78 -22.22 -14.03
N GLY A 195 4.18 -22.11 -12.84
CA GLY A 195 3.79 -23.22 -12.01
C GLY A 195 2.40 -23.80 -12.32
N GLN A 196 1.83 -24.50 -11.36
CA GLN A 196 0.54 -25.14 -11.47
C GLN A 196 -0.52 -24.35 -10.71
N LYS A 197 -1.58 -24.00 -11.37
CA LYS A 197 -2.70 -23.29 -10.72
C LYS A 197 -3.21 -24.07 -9.49
N GLY A 198 -3.32 -23.36 -8.35
CA GLY A 198 -3.78 -23.89 -7.08
C GLY A 198 -2.68 -24.62 -6.30
N VAL A 199 -1.43 -24.47 -6.70
CA VAL A 199 -0.25 -25.00 -6.00
C VAL A 199 0.64 -23.83 -5.61
N ASP A 200 1.25 -23.90 -4.45
CA ASP A 200 2.33 -22.99 -4.01
C ASP A 200 3.64 -23.57 -4.56
N ASP A 201 4.07 -23.09 -5.74
CA ASP A 201 5.15 -23.69 -6.51
C ASP A 201 6.55 -23.31 -5.99
N ASP A 202 6.69 -22.23 -5.22
CA ASP A 202 7.95 -21.82 -4.58
C ASP A 202 8.00 -22.14 -3.07
N GLY A 203 6.90 -22.61 -2.50
CA GLY A 203 6.82 -23.04 -1.10
C GLY A 203 6.87 -21.86 -0.12
N ASN A 204 6.46 -20.65 -0.57
CA ASN A 204 6.47 -19.43 0.23
C ASN A 204 5.27 -19.29 1.19
N GLY A 205 4.27 -20.16 1.07
CA GLY A 205 3.05 -20.18 1.86
C GLY A 205 1.85 -19.48 1.23
N TYR A 206 1.98 -18.99 -0.02
CA TYR A 206 0.95 -18.23 -0.73
C TYR A 206 0.72 -18.81 -2.12
N VAL A 207 -0.44 -19.41 -2.33
CA VAL A 207 -0.80 -20.10 -3.57
C VAL A 207 -1.15 -19.09 -4.67
N ASP A 208 -0.64 -19.27 -5.88
CA ASP A 208 -0.91 -18.47 -7.08
C ASP A 208 -0.59 -16.95 -6.91
N ASP A 209 0.43 -16.57 -6.15
CA ASP A 209 0.80 -15.17 -5.86
C ASP A 209 1.60 -14.50 -6.99
N VAL A 210 1.17 -14.64 -8.23
CA VAL A 210 1.89 -14.22 -9.44
C VAL A 210 2.27 -12.72 -9.45
N TYR A 211 1.37 -11.83 -9.05
CA TYR A 211 1.59 -10.38 -9.05
C TYR A 211 1.56 -9.75 -7.65
N GLY A 212 1.61 -10.59 -6.63
CA GLY A 212 1.37 -10.27 -5.24
C GLY A 212 0.23 -11.10 -4.68
N TYR A 213 -0.36 -10.70 -3.54
CA TYR A 213 -1.36 -11.51 -2.87
C TYR A 213 -2.53 -10.69 -2.33
N ASN A 214 -3.73 -11.26 -2.33
CA ASN A 214 -4.97 -10.66 -1.84
C ASN A 214 -5.23 -11.11 -0.39
N PHE A 215 -4.75 -10.33 0.56
CA PHE A 215 -4.91 -10.59 2.00
C PHE A 215 -6.33 -10.35 2.50
N ALA A 216 -7.14 -9.55 1.79
CA ALA A 216 -8.54 -9.34 2.15
C ALA A 216 -9.40 -10.60 1.93
N LYS A 217 -9.04 -11.41 0.93
CA LYS A 217 -9.76 -12.65 0.55
C LYS A 217 -8.92 -13.92 0.75
N ASP A 218 -7.65 -13.80 1.11
CA ASP A 218 -6.72 -14.92 1.31
C ASP A 218 -6.57 -15.79 0.05
N GLN A 219 -6.13 -15.16 -1.04
CA GLN A 219 -5.97 -15.81 -2.36
C GLN A 219 -4.95 -15.08 -3.23
N GLY A 220 -4.34 -15.78 -4.21
CA GLY A 220 -3.42 -15.18 -5.19
C GLY A 220 -4.09 -14.25 -6.21
N ASP A 221 -5.38 -14.43 -6.47
CA ASP A 221 -6.10 -13.58 -7.42
C ASP A 221 -6.25 -12.14 -6.90
N ILE A 222 -5.52 -11.20 -7.51
CA ILE A 222 -5.72 -9.77 -7.31
C ILE A 222 -6.96 -9.32 -8.08
N THR A 223 -7.87 -8.61 -7.40
CA THR A 223 -9.17 -8.22 -7.95
C THR A 223 -9.36 -6.69 -7.94
N TRP A 224 -10.05 -6.14 -8.97
CA TRP A 224 -10.35 -4.70 -9.12
C TRP A 224 -11.68 -4.47 -9.81
N THR A 225 -12.56 -5.46 -9.86
CA THR A 225 -13.82 -5.42 -10.63
C THR A 225 -15.06 -5.41 -9.74
N ASP A 226 -14.93 -5.43 -8.44
CA ASP A 226 -16.06 -5.25 -7.54
C ASP A 226 -16.57 -3.82 -7.66
N PRO A 227 -17.91 -3.59 -7.70
CA PRO A 227 -18.47 -2.23 -7.79
C PRO A 227 -18.05 -1.27 -6.67
N LYS A 228 -17.45 -1.76 -5.61
CA LYS A 228 -16.89 -0.96 -4.51
C LYS A 228 -15.38 -0.73 -4.61
N ASP A 229 -14.72 -1.33 -5.59
CA ASP A 229 -13.33 -1.01 -5.87
C ASP A 229 -13.28 0.34 -6.58
N SER A 230 -12.51 1.28 -6.04
CA SER A 230 -12.39 2.64 -6.58
C SER A 230 -11.26 2.79 -7.59
N GLY A 231 -10.41 1.76 -7.71
CA GLY A 231 -9.18 1.83 -8.50
C GLY A 231 -8.04 2.58 -7.81
N HIS A 232 -8.19 2.86 -6.53
CA HIS A 232 -7.23 3.64 -5.74
C HIS A 232 -5.82 3.05 -5.80
N GLY A 233 -5.64 1.74 -5.55
CA GLY A 233 -4.33 1.09 -5.65
C GLY A 233 -3.74 1.11 -7.07
N THR A 234 -4.56 1.09 -8.11
CA THR A 234 -4.11 1.25 -9.50
C THR A 234 -3.60 2.66 -9.75
N HIS A 235 -4.28 3.67 -9.22
CA HIS A 235 -3.88 5.08 -9.35
C HIS A 235 -2.56 5.36 -8.64
N VAL A 236 -2.41 4.89 -7.41
CA VAL A 236 -1.16 4.96 -6.65
C VAL A 236 -0.01 4.27 -7.39
N ALA A 237 -0.23 3.05 -7.89
CA ALA A 237 0.77 2.32 -8.66
C ALA A 237 1.25 3.07 -9.90
N GLY A 238 0.35 3.76 -10.61
CA GLY A 238 0.70 4.58 -11.78
C GLY A 238 1.56 5.79 -11.43
N THR A 239 1.25 6.47 -10.34
CA THR A 239 2.08 7.59 -9.86
C THR A 239 3.51 7.12 -9.55
N ILE A 240 3.67 5.92 -9.01
CA ILE A 240 4.99 5.34 -8.73
C ILE A 240 5.70 4.94 -10.01
N SER A 241 5.05 4.13 -10.87
CA SER A 241 5.74 3.37 -11.92
C SER A 241 4.91 3.10 -13.17
N ALA A 242 4.01 4.01 -13.61
CA ALA A 242 3.52 3.96 -14.98
C ALA A 242 4.73 3.97 -15.92
N VAL A 243 4.65 3.22 -17.03
CA VAL A 243 5.81 2.97 -17.90
C VAL A 243 6.14 4.23 -18.69
N ASN A 244 7.28 4.85 -18.39
CA ASN A 244 7.72 6.04 -19.11
C ASN A 244 8.19 5.74 -20.53
N ASN A 245 8.03 6.70 -21.43
CA ASN A 245 8.55 6.67 -22.80
C ASN A 245 8.00 5.49 -23.63
N ASN A 246 6.78 5.08 -23.37
CA ASN A 246 6.09 4.01 -24.08
C ASN A 246 5.10 4.52 -25.14
N GLY A 247 4.90 5.85 -25.22
CA GLY A 247 4.01 6.51 -26.19
C GLY A 247 2.52 6.44 -25.83
N ILE A 248 2.18 6.01 -24.61
CA ILE A 248 0.79 5.91 -24.12
C ILE A 248 0.67 6.52 -22.72
N GLY A 249 -0.51 7.03 -22.40
CA GLY A 249 -0.92 7.42 -21.06
C GLY A 249 -0.05 8.46 -20.37
N VAL A 250 0.36 8.11 -19.15
CA VAL A 250 1.03 8.96 -18.17
C VAL A 250 2.45 8.46 -17.88
N CYS A 251 3.25 9.29 -17.22
CA CYS A 251 4.52 8.87 -16.63
C CYS A 251 4.36 8.48 -15.16
N GLY A 252 5.17 7.52 -14.70
CA GLY A 252 5.45 7.28 -13.29
C GLY A 252 6.73 7.99 -12.84
N ILE A 253 6.86 8.30 -11.56
CA ILE A 253 8.08 8.94 -11.01
C ILE A 253 9.31 8.06 -11.31
N ALA A 254 9.18 6.76 -11.14
CA ALA A 254 10.23 5.77 -11.35
C ALA A 254 9.84 4.72 -12.42
N GLY A 255 9.11 5.17 -13.46
CA GLY A 255 8.57 4.32 -14.54
C GLY A 255 9.60 3.81 -15.54
N GLY A 256 10.87 4.17 -15.40
CA GLY A 256 11.96 3.77 -16.29
C GLY A 256 12.19 4.72 -17.45
N SER A 257 12.93 4.27 -18.45
CA SER A 257 13.27 5.02 -19.68
C SER A 257 12.58 4.49 -20.95
N GLY A 258 11.66 3.54 -20.81
CA GLY A 258 11.06 2.78 -21.91
C GLY A 258 11.81 1.47 -22.24
N ASN A 259 12.80 1.09 -21.44
CA ASN A 259 13.61 -0.11 -21.64
C ASN A 259 13.33 -1.21 -20.59
N ASN A 260 12.15 -1.24 -19.99
CA ASN A 260 11.74 -2.13 -18.88
C ASN A 260 12.62 -1.96 -17.62
N ASP A 261 13.16 -0.78 -17.42
CA ASP A 261 14.08 -0.40 -16.36
C ASP A 261 13.41 0.40 -15.22
N GLY A 262 12.10 0.46 -15.19
CA GLY A 262 11.32 1.02 -14.09
C GLY A 262 11.33 0.15 -12.83
N VAL A 263 11.02 0.75 -11.68
CA VAL A 263 10.81 0.00 -10.44
C VAL A 263 9.64 -0.98 -10.59
N LYS A 264 9.64 -2.06 -9.82
CA LYS A 264 8.62 -3.11 -9.93
C LYS A 264 7.54 -2.96 -8.86
N ILE A 265 6.28 -2.98 -9.29
CA ILE A 265 5.11 -2.89 -8.41
C ILE A 265 4.65 -4.28 -8.00
N MET A 266 4.64 -4.54 -6.69
CA MET A 266 4.02 -5.73 -6.08
C MET A 266 2.67 -5.33 -5.49
N SER A 267 1.60 -6.01 -5.90
CA SER A 267 0.25 -5.71 -5.41
C SER A 267 -0.03 -6.44 -4.11
N ILE A 268 -0.14 -5.70 -3.02
CA ILE A 268 -0.51 -6.21 -1.70
C ILE A 268 -1.95 -5.79 -1.41
N GLN A 269 -2.90 -6.63 -1.82
CA GLN A 269 -4.31 -6.26 -1.74
C GLN A 269 -4.88 -6.49 -0.35
N ILE A 270 -5.14 -5.41 0.39
CA ILE A 270 -5.77 -5.44 1.73
C ILE A 270 -7.22 -4.97 1.72
N PHE A 271 -7.68 -4.39 0.61
CA PHE A 271 -9.07 -4.02 0.34
C PHE A 271 -9.54 -4.63 -0.97
N ALA A 272 -10.69 -5.32 -0.96
CA ALA A 272 -11.24 -5.99 -2.15
C ALA A 272 -12.78 -5.89 -2.13
N GLY A 273 -13.33 -4.91 -2.82
CA GLY A 273 -14.75 -4.60 -2.77
C GLY A 273 -15.20 -4.27 -1.34
N ARG A 274 -16.11 -5.06 -0.79
CA ARG A 274 -16.57 -4.92 0.61
C ARG A 274 -15.65 -5.58 1.63
N TYR A 275 -14.65 -6.33 1.20
CA TYR A 275 -13.76 -7.05 2.09
C TYR A 275 -12.58 -6.16 2.49
N GLN A 276 -12.22 -6.24 3.75
CA GLN A 276 -11.11 -5.53 4.37
C GLN A 276 -10.27 -6.55 5.12
N SER A 277 -8.96 -6.34 5.15
CA SER A 277 -8.08 -7.17 5.97
C SER A 277 -8.19 -6.79 7.46
N THR A 278 -7.66 -7.65 8.32
CA THR A 278 -7.50 -7.38 9.75
C THR A 278 -6.07 -6.97 10.06
N ILE A 279 -5.82 -6.48 11.27
CA ILE A 279 -4.46 -6.11 11.73
C ILE A 279 -3.51 -7.29 11.54
N SER A 280 -3.90 -8.49 11.94
CA SER A 280 -3.05 -9.68 11.81
C SER A 280 -2.80 -10.08 10.35
N ARG A 281 -3.77 -9.83 9.44
CA ARG A 281 -3.59 -10.03 8.01
C ARG A 281 -2.67 -8.98 7.40
N ASN A 282 -2.71 -7.74 7.90
CA ASN A 282 -1.76 -6.71 7.47
C ASN A 282 -0.33 -7.05 7.90
N VAL A 283 -0.16 -7.62 9.10
CA VAL A 283 1.15 -8.12 9.56
C VAL A 283 1.66 -9.24 8.66
N ASP A 284 0.79 -10.18 8.29
CA ASP A 284 1.09 -11.24 7.32
C ASP A 284 1.49 -10.66 5.95
N ALA A 285 0.76 -9.63 5.48
CA ALA A 285 1.04 -8.90 4.24
C ALA A 285 2.41 -8.19 4.24
N ILE A 286 2.77 -7.54 5.36
CA ILE A 286 4.07 -6.89 5.52
C ILE A 286 5.20 -7.93 5.55
N TYR A 287 4.97 -9.05 6.23
CA TYR A 287 5.92 -10.15 6.26
C TYR A 287 6.13 -10.76 4.87
N TYR A 288 5.04 -11.00 4.12
CA TYR A 288 5.08 -11.42 2.73
C TYR A 288 5.90 -10.45 1.86
N ALA A 289 5.57 -9.15 1.88
CA ALA A 289 6.30 -8.14 1.12
C ALA A 289 7.80 -8.15 1.44
N THR A 290 8.16 -8.34 2.73
CA THR A 290 9.56 -8.47 3.17
C THR A 290 10.22 -9.71 2.56
N SER A 291 9.57 -10.86 2.66
CA SER A 291 10.09 -12.15 2.21
C SER A 291 10.24 -12.22 0.70
N MET A 292 9.34 -11.56 -0.04
CA MET A 292 9.37 -11.46 -1.50
C MET A 292 10.26 -10.31 -2.02
N GLY A 293 11.02 -9.65 -1.14
CA GLY A 293 12.09 -8.74 -1.50
C GLY A 293 11.68 -7.28 -1.73
N ALA A 294 10.48 -6.87 -1.34
CA ALA A 294 10.07 -5.47 -1.45
C ALA A 294 10.98 -4.55 -0.63
N SER A 295 11.50 -3.51 -1.26
CA SER A 295 12.39 -2.52 -0.65
C SER A 295 11.64 -1.31 -0.09
N ILE A 296 10.48 -1.01 -0.66
CA ILE A 296 9.59 0.08 -0.24
C ILE A 296 8.21 -0.50 0.00
N LEU A 297 7.60 -0.13 1.12
CA LEU A 297 6.20 -0.41 1.44
C LEU A 297 5.44 0.91 1.37
N GLN A 298 4.59 1.05 0.37
CA GLN A 298 3.75 2.23 0.17
C GLN A 298 2.36 1.94 0.73
N CYS A 299 1.87 2.83 1.63
CA CYS A 299 0.66 2.65 2.41
C CYS A 299 -0.22 3.91 2.34
N SER A 300 -1.20 3.89 1.44
CA SER A 300 -2.17 4.99 1.31
C SER A 300 -3.46 4.70 2.10
N TRP A 301 -3.31 4.29 3.34
CA TRP A 301 -4.39 3.97 4.28
C TRP A 301 -3.96 4.29 5.72
N GLY A 302 -4.90 4.28 6.66
CA GLY A 302 -4.58 4.55 8.07
C GLY A 302 -5.81 4.61 8.95
N LEU A 303 -5.62 4.95 10.21
CA LEU A 303 -6.69 5.27 11.13
C LEU A 303 -7.09 6.74 10.99
N MET A 304 -8.36 7.02 11.25
CA MET A 304 -8.84 8.41 11.31
C MET A 304 -8.08 9.20 12.35
N SER A 305 -7.88 10.49 12.06
CA SER A 305 -7.31 11.45 13.00
C SER A 305 -7.99 11.35 14.37
N GLY A 306 -7.19 11.24 15.43
CA GLY A 306 -7.68 11.14 16.81
C GLY A 306 -8.11 9.75 17.27
N ALA A 307 -8.10 8.72 16.43
CA ALA A 307 -8.40 7.35 16.86
C ALA A 307 -7.32 6.80 17.80
N ILE A 308 -6.07 7.09 17.51
CA ILE A 308 -4.90 6.86 18.39
C ILE A 308 -4.17 8.20 18.53
N ASN A 309 -3.76 8.54 19.74
CA ASN A 309 -3.27 9.88 20.07
C ASN A 309 -1.82 9.91 20.60
N SER A 310 -1.19 8.74 20.78
CA SER A 310 0.20 8.65 21.22
C SER A 310 0.85 7.35 20.75
N ASP A 311 2.19 7.35 20.69
CA ASP A 311 2.97 6.15 20.39
C ASP A 311 2.76 5.05 21.43
N GLU A 312 2.58 5.42 22.70
CA GLU A 312 2.28 4.47 23.77
C GLU A 312 0.95 3.76 23.52
N GLN A 313 -0.11 4.51 23.21
CA GLN A 313 -1.40 3.93 22.85
C GLN A 313 -1.30 3.05 21.60
N TYR A 314 -0.53 3.48 20.59
CA TYR A 314 -0.31 2.69 19.37
C TYR A 314 0.39 1.36 19.68
N LEU A 315 1.42 1.38 20.52
CA LEU A 315 2.13 0.17 20.92
C LEU A 315 1.28 -0.75 21.80
N ASP A 316 0.42 -0.21 22.66
CA ASP A 316 -0.50 -1.00 23.47
C ASP A 316 -1.54 -1.72 22.60
N GLU A 317 -2.08 -1.04 21.59
CA GLU A 317 -3.17 -1.58 20.77
C GLU A 317 -2.67 -2.34 19.53
N ARG A 318 -1.44 -2.03 19.03
CA ARG A 318 -0.92 -2.51 17.74
C ARG A 318 0.56 -2.89 17.75
N SER A 319 1.06 -3.43 18.86
CA SER A 319 2.48 -3.82 18.95
C SER A 319 2.89 -4.85 17.90
N ILE A 320 1.99 -5.73 17.48
CA ILE A 320 2.26 -6.69 16.40
C ILE A 320 2.55 -5.98 15.05
N GLU A 321 1.83 -4.90 14.74
CA GLU A 321 2.02 -4.09 13.53
C GLU A 321 3.36 -3.33 13.60
N ALA A 322 3.68 -2.73 14.76
CA ALA A 322 4.97 -2.09 14.99
C ALA A 322 6.14 -3.08 14.86
N ASN A 323 5.98 -4.33 15.33
CA ASN A 323 6.97 -5.40 15.15
C ASN A 323 7.16 -5.78 13.68
N ALA A 324 6.08 -5.82 12.90
CA ALA A 324 6.15 -6.08 11.45
C ALA A 324 6.85 -4.93 10.72
N PHE A 325 6.61 -3.67 11.09
CA PHE A 325 7.34 -2.52 10.55
C PHE A 325 8.83 -2.61 10.87
N ALA A 326 9.17 -2.90 12.13
CA ALA A 326 10.58 -3.09 12.52
C ALA A 326 11.24 -4.23 11.73
N HIS A 327 10.53 -5.33 11.50
CA HIS A 327 11.01 -6.42 10.66
C HIS A 327 11.25 -5.96 9.22
N PHE A 328 10.29 -5.27 8.59
CA PHE A 328 10.43 -4.75 7.23
C PHE A 328 11.62 -3.78 7.12
N ILE A 329 11.77 -2.84 8.04
CA ILE A 329 12.81 -1.81 8.02
C ILE A 329 14.21 -2.42 8.21
N ASN A 330 14.36 -3.41 9.11
CA ASN A 330 15.65 -3.96 9.48
C ASN A 330 16.10 -5.13 8.59
N THR A 331 15.22 -5.71 7.78
CA THR A 331 15.58 -6.84 6.91
C THR A 331 16.32 -6.34 5.67
N LYS A 332 17.54 -6.82 5.47
CA LYS A 332 18.32 -6.54 4.28
C LYS A 332 17.88 -7.44 3.12
N ARG A 333 17.65 -6.87 1.93
CA ARG A 333 17.23 -7.60 0.74
C ARG A 333 18.40 -7.80 -0.20
N PRO A 334 18.66 -9.05 -0.63
CA PRO A 334 19.68 -9.32 -1.65
C PRO A 334 19.38 -8.53 -2.95
N GLY A 335 20.38 -7.85 -3.48
CA GLY A 335 20.26 -7.09 -4.72
C GLY A 335 19.69 -5.68 -4.58
N SER A 336 19.06 -5.34 -3.46
CA SER A 336 18.62 -3.96 -3.20
C SER A 336 19.81 -3.07 -2.81
N PRO A 337 19.90 -1.83 -3.33
CA PRO A 337 20.87 -0.85 -2.88
C PRO A 337 20.59 -0.33 -1.47
N LEU A 338 19.40 -0.55 -0.93
CA LEU A 338 18.98 -0.12 0.39
C LEU A 338 19.50 -1.09 1.47
N ASN A 339 19.94 -0.54 2.59
CA ASN A 339 20.38 -1.34 3.74
C ASN A 339 19.21 -1.62 4.72
N GLY A 340 18.08 -2.06 4.17
CA GLY A 340 16.82 -2.29 4.89
C GLY A 340 15.63 -1.87 4.03
N GLY A 341 14.45 -1.68 4.63
CA GLY A 341 13.26 -1.22 3.95
C GLY A 341 12.85 0.20 4.35
N ILE A 342 12.05 0.84 3.51
CA ILE A 342 11.42 2.13 3.78
C ILE A 342 9.90 1.93 3.77
N ILE A 343 9.21 2.44 4.77
CA ILE A 343 7.76 2.43 4.86
C ILE A 343 7.25 3.87 4.74
N ILE A 344 6.32 4.11 3.84
CA ILE A 344 5.76 5.43 3.56
C ILE A 344 4.25 5.37 3.78
N PHE A 345 3.71 6.32 4.54
CA PHE A 345 2.29 6.42 4.85
C PHE A 345 1.70 7.78 4.49
N ALA A 346 0.50 7.76 3.96
CA ALA A 346 -0.33 8.94 3.81
C ALA A 346 -0.79 9.46 5.19
N ALA A 347 -0.68 10.78 5.42
CA ALA A 347 -1.00 11.40 6.71
C ALA A 347 -2.48 11.35 7.11
N GLY A 348 -3.38 11.16 6.13
CA GLY A 348 -4.83 11.17 6.28
C GLY A 348 -5.49 12.43 5.70
N ASN A 349 -6.84 12.40 5.58
CA ASN A 349 -7.61 13.38 4.82
C ASN A 349 -8.76 14.04 5.62
N GLU A 350 -8.59 14.20 6.93
CA GLU A 350 -9.60 14.73 7.84
C GLU A 350 -9.37 16.20 8.25
N ALA A 351 -8.38 16.88 7.65
CA ALA A 351 -7.91 18.21 8.04
C ALA A 351 -7.58 18.32 9.55
N GLY A 352 -7.06 17.23 10.11
CA GLY A 352 -6.75 17.05 11.53
C GLY A 352 -5.29 16.74 11.81
N ALA A 353 -4.99 16.13 12.96
CA ALA A 353 -3.66 15.60 13.24
C ALA A 353 -3.34 14.42 12.35
N CYS A 354 -2.05 14.20 12.04
CA CYS A 354 -1.61 12.98 11.33
C CYS A 354 -2.14 11.73 12.03
N GLY A 355 -2.76 10.82 11.28
CA GLY A 355 -3.30 9.57 11.81
C GLY A 355 -2.22 8.51 11.97
N TYR A 356 -2.47 7.47 12.80
CA TYR A 356 -1.62 6.29 12.86
C TYR A 356 -2.04 5.29 11.75
N PRO A 357 -1.10 4.53 11.20
CA PRO A 357 0.34 4.42 11.51
C PRO A 357 1.24 5.56 11.01
N ALA A 358 0.76 6.50 10.17
CA ALA A 358 1.58 7.57 9.60
C ALA A 358 2.32 8.41 10.68
N ALA A 359 1.68 8.64 11.84
CA ALA A 359 2.28 9.38 12.94
C ALA A 359 3.34 8.60 13.73
N TYR A 360 3.54 7.29 13.47
CA TYR A 360 4.50 6.48 14.19
C TYR A 360 5.94 6.73 13.71
N PRO A 361 6.91 7.00 14.59
CA PRO A 361 8.23 7.53 14.21
C PRO A 361 9.09 6.64 13.30
N SER A 362 8.73 5.37 13.09
CA SER A 362 9.50 4.46 12.24
C SER A 362 9.11 4.50 10.75
N VAL A 363 8.08 5.26 10.39
CA VAL A 363 7.59 5.39 9.02
C VAL A 363 7.69 6.82 8.53
N VAL A 364 7.67 7.02 7.22
CA VAL A 364 7.65 8.36 6.60
C VAL A 364 6.21 8.81 6.46
N CYS A 365 5.86 9.93 7.08
CA CYS A 365 4.53 10.54 7.03
C CYS A 365 4.46 11.63 5.96
N VAL A 366 3.59 11.45 4.96
CA VAL A 366 3.46 12.37 3.81
C VAL A 366 2.14 13.12 3.85
N THR A 367 2.21 14.46 3.87
CA THR A 367 1.07 15.37 3.78
C THR A 367 0.85 15.88 2.36
N SER A 368 -0.26 16.55 2.09
CA SER A 368 -0.67 16.94 0.74
C SER A 368 -0.59 18.44 0.49
N LEU A 369 -0.05 18.82 -0.68
CA LEU A 369 -0.07 20.17 -1.21
C LEU A 369 -1.02 20.30 -2.39
N SER A 370 -1.66 21.47 -2.46
CA SER A 370 -2.37 21.96 -3.63
C SER A 370 -1.38 22.55 -4.67
N THR A 371 -1.88 23.02 -5.80
CA THR A 371 -1.09 23.49 -6.96
C THR A 371 -0.33 24.80 -6.73
N ASP A 372 -0.49 25.47 -5.58
CA ASP A 372 0.03 26.80 -5.29
C ASP A 372 0.86 26.90 -3.99
N PHE A 373 1.41 25.79 -3.51
CA PHE A 373 2.11 25.64 -2.21
C PHE A 373 1.22 25.75 -0.98
N THR A 374 -0.10 25.87 -1.12
CA THR A 374 -0.97 25.78 0.04
C THR A 374 -1.21 24.30 0.42
N PRO A 375 -1.38 23.99 1.72
CA PRO A 375 -1.86 22.67 2.11
C PRO A 375 -3.20 22.35 1.44
N SER A 376 -3.38 21.13 0.94
CA SER A 376 -4.69 20.69 0.47
C SER A 376 -5.72 20.79 1.61
N VAL A 377 -6.96 21.20 1.31
CA VAL A 377 -7.99 21.48 2.35
C VAL A 377 -8.28 20.28 3.25
N PHE A 378 -8.05 19.07 2.76
CA PHE A 378 -8.29 17.82 3.48
C PHE A 378 -7.06 17.31 4.25
N THR A 379 -5.85 17.80 3.94
CA THR A 379 -4.63 17.16 4.47
C THR A 379 -4.56 17.18 5.99
N ASN A 380 -4.19 16.03 6.57
CA ASN A 380 -3.75 16.01 7.96
C ASN A 380 -2.38 16.68 8.10
N TYR A 381 -2.04 17.16 9.29
CA TYR A 381 -0.86 17.96 9.56
C TYR A 381 -0.34 17.75 10.99
N GLY A 382 0.80 18.33 11.30
CA GLY A 382 1.37 18.34 12.65
C GLY A 382 2.81 17.83 12.71
N MET A 383 3.34 17.70 13.92
CA MET A 383 4.74 17.33 14.18
C MET A 383 5.17 15.98 13.58
N PRO A 384 4.29 14.96 13.46
CA PRO A 384 4.68 13.70 12.82
C PRO A 384 4.90 13.78 11.30
N ALA A 385 4.49 14.86 10.63
CA ALA A 385 4.67 15.00 9.19
C ALA A 385 6.16 15.18 8.84
N ASP A 386 6.71 14.29 8.03
CA ASP A 386 8.11 14.35 7.57
C ASP A 386 8.27 15.19 6.32
N ILE A 387 7.33 15.08 5.38
CA ILE A 387 7.38 15.76 4.08
C ILE A 387 5.97 16.07 3.57
N ALA A 388 5.89 17.12 2.74
CA ALA A 388 4.69 17.45 1.98
C ALA A 388 4.97 17.26 0.49
N ALA A 389 4.03 16.67 -0.25
CA ALA A 389 4.12 16.46 -1.68
C ALA A 389 2.79 16.80 -2.38
N PRO A 390 2.79 17.06 -3.70
CA PRO A 390 1.57 17.31 -4.46
C PRO A 390 0.56 16.16 -4.35
N GLY A 391 -0.61 16.41 -3.79
CA GLY A 391 -1.73 15.46 -3.72
C GLY A 391 -2.99 16.03 -4.33
N GLY A 392 -2.92 17.27 -4.80
CA GLY A 392 -4.01 17.97 -5.46
C GLY A 392 -5.06 18.48 -4.50
N ASP A 393 -5.96 19.29 -5.03
CA ASP A 393 -7.11 19.81 -4.30
C ASP A 393 -8.20 20.25 -5.28
N LEU A 394 -9.37 19.66 -5.19
CA LEU A 394 -10.52 20.07 -6.01
C LEU A 394 -11.26 21.28 -5.41
N TYR A 395 -11.37 21.34 -4.07
CA TYR A 395 -12.27 22.29 -3.41
C TYR A 395 -11.70 23.70 -3.30
N TYR A 396 -10.38 23.81 -3.29
CA TYR A 396 -9.68 25.09 -3.17
C TYR A 396 -9.71 25.91 -4.46
N HIS A 397 -9.86 25.27 -5.62
CA HIS A 397 -9.74 25.92 -6.91
C HIS A 397 -11.01 26.69 -7.30
N LYS A 398 -10.86 27.95 -7.72
CA LYS A 398 -11.96 28.83 -8.14
C LYS A 398 -12.79 28.25 -9.29
N ASN A 399 -12.15 27.48 -10.15
CA ASN A 399 -12.77 26.89 -11.32
C ASN A 399 -13.26 25.46 -11.08
N HIS A 400 -13.08 24.91 -9.88
CA HIS A 400 -13.35 23.49 -9.58
C HIS A 400 -12.81 22.55 -10.67
N SER A 401 -11.60 22.83 -11.15
CA SER A 401 -11.00 22.08 -12.25
C SER A 401 -10.39 20.79 -11.76
N ASP A 402 -10.77 19.67 -12.38
CA ASP A 402 -10.19 18.38 -12.08
C ASP A 402 -8.67 18.31 -12.33
N ALA A 403 -8.16 19.21 -13.21
CA ALA A 403 -6.72 19.32 -13.49
C ALA A 403 -5.88 19.76 -12.26
N GLY A 404 -6.50 20.26 -11.20
CA GLY A 404 -5.84 20.53 -9.91
C GLY A 404 -5.57 19.28 -9.08
N GLN A 405 -6.11 18.14 -9.49
CA GLN A 405 -5.86 16.85 -8.89
C GLN A 405 -4.65 16.15 -9.54
N VAL A 406 -4.27 14.98 -9.07
CA VAL A 406 -3.18 14.17 -9.61
C VAL A 406 -3.72 13.24 -10.71
N LEU A 407 -3.14 13.30 -11.89
CA LEU A 407 -3.46 12.41 -13.01
C LEU A 407 -2.59 11.16 -12.98
N SER A 408 -3.23 9.99 -13.02
CA SER A 408 -2.54 8.70 -13.02
C SER A 408 -3.37 7.62 -13.73
N THR A 409 -2.87 6.39 -13.73
CA THR A 409 -3.58 5.21 -14.23
C THR A 409 -4.85 4.93 -13.42
N ALA A 410 -5.87 4.41 -14.06
CA ALA A 410 -7.16 4.12 -13.41
C ALA A 410 -7.79 2.82 -13.95
N LEU A 411 -8.94 2.45 -13.41
CA LEU A 411 -9.66 1.28 -13.91
C LEU A 411 -10.26 1.54 -15.30
N LYS A 412 -10.50 0.46 -16.04
CA LYS A 412 -11.10 0.54 -17.39
C LYS A 412 -12.45 1.28 -17.40
N LEU A 413 -13.25 1.14 -16.35
CA LEU A 413 -14.54 1.84 -16.24
C LEU A 413 -14.36 3.36 -16.12
N ASP A 414 -13.21 3.83 -15.63
CA ASP A 414 -12.83 5.24 -15.50
C ASP A 414 -12.04 5.75 -16.71
N GLY A 415 -11.98 4.99 -17.79
CA GLY A 415 -11.30 5.36 -19.02
C GLY A 415 -9.80 5.11 -19.03
N MET A 416 -9.29 4.26 -18.15
CA MET A 416 -7.87 3.87 -17.96
C MET A 416 -7.00 4.94 -17.27
N TYR A 417 -7.37 6.21 -17.29
CA TYR A 417 -6.66 7.33 -16.66
C TYR A 417 -7.66 8.25 -15.97
N ALA A 418 -7.34 8.70 -14.77
CA ALA A 418 -8.22 9.53 -13.98
C ALA A 418 -7.46 10.52 -13.09
N TYR A 419 -8.18 11.58 -12.72
CA TYR A 419 -7.75 12.50 -11.68
C TYR A 419 -8.25 12.04 -10.32
N MET A 420 -7.37 12.02 -9.33
CA MET A 420 -7.70 11.82 -7.92
C MET A 420 -6.93 12.81 -7.05
N SER A 421 -7.43 13.12 -5.87
CA SER A 421 -6.71 13.91 -4.87
C SER A 421 -6.76 13.24 -3.51
N GLY A 422 -5.69 13.45 -2.72
CA GLY A 422 -5.55 12.86 -1.39
C GLY A 422 -4.09 12.84 -0.95
N THR A 423 -3.86 12.69 0.35
CA THR A 423 -2.53 12.36 0.87
C THR A 423 -2.04 11.02 0.31
N SER A 424 -2.95 10.18 -0.19
CA SER A 424 -2.66 8.95 -0.91
C SER A 424 -1.89 9.15 -2.21
N MET A 425 -2.13 10.25 -2.93
CA MET A 425 -1.45 10.59 -4.19
C MET A 425 -0.13 11.30 -3.91
N SER A 426 0.02 11.90 -2.74
CA SER A 426 1.26 12.52 -2.26
C SER A 426 2.28 11.50 -1.75
N CYS A 427 1.78 10.38 -1.22
CA CYS A 427 2.56 9.35 -0.53
C CYS A 427 3.44 8.47 -1.44
#